data_ccf8acff290bd5e868a14c421bf91d7b
#
_entry.id   ccf8acff290bd5e868a14c421bf91d7b
#
_cell.length_a   1.000
_cell.length_b   1.000
_cell.length_c   1.000
_cell.angle_alpha   90.00
_cell.angle_beta   90.00
_cell.angle_gamma   90.00
#
_symmetry.space_group_name_H-M   'P 1'
#
loop_
_entity.id
_entity.type
_entity.pdbx_description
1 polymer ?
#
loop_
_entity_poly.entity_id
_entity_poly.type
_entity_poly.pdbx_seq_one_letter_code
_entity_poly.pdbx_strand_id
1 'polypeptide(L)'
;ILTQYFGHTPKYYYDTAAMSRGLYPNMSARLKDCVVREFPSDLSKRKGEELVNAKGVRDLDPELDTQIGGYCIQDVDLTYDLFQSYITNYPCKELHLIDLTTRLFVEPKLLLDRSMLMQYKDEMVQRAQDAIEESGVEREVLSSQQKFAKHLESLGITVPTKKSPTTGKQIPAFGKNDPAYIQMCNMYPEHRALWDAREVVKSRIEETRAQRFIDSCNPDGTFGVPLRYYAAHTGRFGGTDKINLQNLPRGSTLRRALTAPAGQVLYVADLSNIEARMLAWLAKEADLLDAFAQGRDVYCEFASQIYGRTITKDNTLERYVGKTAILGLGYGMGHQKFQATLKSGSPSVDVSDSTAAQIVTQYRAMYPRIPMLWARMKDLLFNMMSPNSYGTTYGPLAVKSRALQLPNGMALSYPNLRYDAGQFLYNTSREMVRTHGPRLTENVIQALARIVITDQMLDIQSLPEVDVVMQVHDEIIAIGSEVNADVTMDKIIDIMRTPPEWCSDLPLDAEGGVSTRYDK
;
A
#
# COMPACT_ATOMS: atom_id res chain seq x y z
N ILE A 1 9.30 -20.61 12.83
CA ILE A 1 9.72 -21.64 13.80
C ILE A 1 10.31 -22.83 13.04
N LEU A 2 9.54 -23.54 12.18
CA LEU A 2 10.04 -24.75 11.48
C LEU A 2 11.34 -24.50 10.75
N THR A 3 11.45 -23.43 9.96
CA THR A 3 12.66 -23.09 9.21
C THR A 3 13.78 -22.59 10.10
N GLN A 4 13.48 -21.63 10.99
CA GLN A 4 14.48 -20.94 11.81
C GLN A 4 15.02 -21.78 12.98
N TYR A 5 14.16 -22.59 13.64
CA TYR A 5 14.57 -23.38 14.81
C TYR A 5 14.88 -24.85 14.48
N PHE A 6 14.15 -25.41 13.52
CA PHE A 6 14.28 -26.84 13.19
C PHE A 6 14.98 -27.08 11.86
N GLY A 7 15.40 -26.03 11.14
CA GLY A 7 16.08 -26.14 9.86
C GLY A 7 15.23 -26.79 8.75
N HIS A 8 13.91 -26.87 8.95
CA HIS A 8 13.01 -27.50 7.99
C HIS A 8 12.56 -26.49 6.93
N THR A 9 13.07 -26.61 5.71
CA THR A 9 12.67 -25.79 4.56
C THR A 9 11.73 -26.61 3.69
N PRO A 10 10.40 -26.30 3.69
CA PRO A 10 9.45 -27.02 2.85
C PRO A 10 9.63 -26.62 1.38
N LYS A 11 9.17 -27.53 0.48
CA LYS A 11 9.18 -27.23 -0.95
C LYS A 11 8.34 -26.01 -1.31
N TYR A 12 7.19 -25.83 -0.64
CA TYR A 12 6.29 -24.68 -0.80
C TYR A 12 5.71 -24.26 0.54
N TYR A 13 5.46 -22.96 0.70
CA TYR A 13 4.74 -22.38 1.83
C TYR A 13 3.33 -21.98 1.38
N TYR A 14 2.31 -22.59 1.94
CA TYR A 14 0.92 -22.21 1.68
C TYR A 14 0.26 -21.71 2.97
N ASP A 15 0.20 -20.37 3.11
CA ASP A 15 -0.48 -19.71 4.23
C ASP A 15 -2.00 -19.68 3.99
N THR A 16 -2.76 -20.49 4.74
CA THR A 16 -4.24 -20.53 4.64
C THR A 16 -4.90 -19.20 4.99
N ALA A 17 -4.30 -18.37 5.84
CA ALA A 17 -4.79 -17.04 6.11
C ALA A 17 -4.56 -16.11 4.90
N ALA A 18 -3.46 -16.27 4.15
CA ALA A 18 -3.23 -15.59 2.88
C ALA A 18 -4.23 -16.05 1.82
N MET A 19 -4.45 -17.37 1.69
CA MET A 19 -5.46 -17.93 0.78
C MET A 19 -6.86 -17.39 1.10
N SER A 20 -7.24 -17.36 2.37
CA SER A 20 -8.51 -16.78 2.83
C SER A 20 -8.65 -15.28 2.48
N ARG A 21 -7.57 -14.48 2.63
CA ARG A 21 -7.60 -13.06 2.23
C ARG A 21 -7.81 -12.89 0.73
N GLY A 22 -7.23 -13.76 -0.09
CA GLY A 22 -7.43 -13.74 -1.53
C GLY A 22 -8.87 -14.08 -1.94
N LEU A 23 -9.45 -15.12 -1.35
CA LEU A 23 -10.82 -15.54 -1.64
C LEU A 23 -11.87 -14.58 -1.06
N TYR A 24 -11.61 -14.02 0.12
CA TYR A 24 -12.56 -13.21 0.91
C TYR A 24 -11.91 -11.93 1.43
N PRO A 25 -11.48 -11.01 0.54
CA PRO A 25 -10.66 -9.83 0.93
C PRO A 25 -11.37 -8.87 1.90
N ASN A 26 -12.70 -8.94 1.96
CA ASN A 26 -13.53 -8.10 2.85
C ASN A 26 -13.96 -8.82 4.13
N MET A 27 -13.38 -10.00 4.41
CA MET A 27 -13.74 -10.83 5.56
C MET A 27 -12.53 -11.07 6.47
N SER A 28 -12.80 -11.54 7.70
CA SER A 28 -11.76 -11.94 8.62
C SER A 28 -11.05 -13.21 8.13
N ALA A 29 -9.71 -13.22 8.21
CA ALA A 29 -8.88 -14.38 7.93
C ALA A 29 -8.37 -15.08 9.21
N ARG A 30 -9.00 -14.83 10.37
CA ARG A 30 -8.70 -15.56 11.60
C ARG A 30 -9.18 -17.01 11.46
N LEU A 31 -8.41 -17.97 11.95
CA LEU A 31 -8.74 -19.41 11.85
C LEU A 31 -10.18 -19.69 12.29
N LYS A 32 -10.59 -19.19 13.45
CA LYS A 32 -11.97 -19.31 13.97
C LYS A 32 -13.03 -18.88 12.95
N ASP A 33 -12.84 -17.73 12.32
CA ASP A 33 -13.81 -17.13 11.40
C ASP A 33 -13.81 -17.86 10.05
N CYS A 34 -12.63 -18.32 9.59
CA CYS A 34 -12.48 -19.11 8.37
C CYS A 34 -13.21 -20.46 8.49
N VAL A 35 -13.00 -21.17 9.60
CA VAL A 35 -13.62 -22.46 9.85
C VAL A 35 -15.15 -22.36 9.91
N VAL A 36 -15.69 -21.33 10.60
CA VAL A 36 -17.14 -21.10 10.65
C VAL A 36 -17.71 -20.81 9.26
N ARG A 37 -16.96 -20.12 8.41
CA ARG A 37 -17.39 -19.79 7.05
C ARG A 37 -17.39 -21.01 6.12
N GLU A 38 -16.31 -21.81 6.16
CA GLU A 38 -16.16 -22.96 5.26
C GLU A 38 -16.96 -24.19 5.71
N PHE A 39 -17.09 -24.38 7.02
CA PHE A 39 -17.77 -25.54 7.61
C PHE A 39 -18.90 -25.12 8.55
N PRO A 40 -19.93 -24.40 8.06
CA PRO A 40 -20.96 -23.78 8.91
C PRO A 40 -21.79 -24.80 9.71
N SER A 41 -22.03 -26.00 9.15
CA SER A 41 -22.85 -27.07 9.76
C SER A 41 -22.05 -28.05 10.61
N ASP A 42 -20.73 -28.05 10.53
CA ASP A 42 -19.87 -28.98 11.25
C ASP A 42 -19.40 -28.40 12.59
N LEU A 43 -20.11 -28.77 13.65
CA LEU A 43 -19.78 -28.28 15.01
C LEU A 43 -18.50 -28.91 15.57
N SER A 44 -18.03 -30.05 15.05
CA SER A 44 -16.77 -30.66 15.46
C SER A 44 -15.57 -29.82 15.00
N LYS A 45 -15.74 -29.05 13.94
CA LYS A 45 -14.72 -28.12 13.39
C LYS A 45 -14.83 -26.73 14.00
N ARG A 46 -14.86 -26.62 15.33
CA ARG A 46 -14.84 -25.32 16.02
C ARG A 46 -13.52 -25.15 16.76
N LYS A 47 -12.90 -23.99 16.51
CA LYS A 47 -11.67 -23.60 17.23
C LYS A 47 -11.98 -23.38 18.70
N GLY A 48 -11.23 -24.02 19.59
CA GLY A 48 -11.26 -23.84 21.04
C GLY A 48 -10.73 -22.47 21.47
N GLU A 49 -10.84 -22.19 22.78
CA GLU A 49 -10.37 -20.95 23.40
C GLU A 49 -9.35 -21.23 24.55
N GLU A 50 -8.84 -22.45 24.64
CA GLU A 50 -7.96 -22.97 25.70
C GLU A 50 -6.68 -22.13 25.86
N LEU A 51 -6.17 -21.54 24.76
CA LEU A 51 -4.99 -20.69 24.77
C LEU A 51 -5.12 -19.46 25.69
N VAL A 52 -6.36 -19.03 26.00
CA VAL A 52 -6.59 -17.91 26.92
C VAL A 52 -6.11 -18.27 28.33
N ASN A 53 -6.21 -19.54 28.74
CA ASN A 53 -5.81 -20.04 30.05
C ASN A 53 -4.28 -20.06 30.24
N ALA A 54 -3.52 -20.15 29.13
CA ALA A 54 -2.06 -20.10 29.15
C ALA A 54 -1.48 -18.66 29.10
N LYS A 55 -2.34 -17.63 29.00
CA LYS A 55 -1.88 -16.25 28.88
C LYS A 55 -1.13 -15.78 30.12
N GLY A 56 0.18 -15.48 29.94
CA GLY A 56 1.04 -15.02 31.03
C GLY A 56 1.59 -16.14 31.93
N VAL A 57 1.28 -17.40 31.62
CA VAL A 57 1.85 -18.57 32.26
C VAL A 57 3.09 -18.99 31.51
N ARG A 58 4.22 -19.13 32.21
CA ARG A 58 5.49 -19.57 31.61
C ARG A 58 5.68 -21.07 31.69
N ASP A 59 5.39 -21.63 32.87
CA ASP A 59 5.51 -23.06 33.15
C ASP A 59 4.11 -23.63 33.32
N LEU A 60 3.70 -24.49 32.36
CA LEU A 60 2.37 -25.10 32.36
C LEU A 60 2.35 -26.29 33.35
N ASP A 61 1.26 -26.44 34.11
CA ASP A 61 1.03 -27.70 34.82
C ASP A 61 0.66 -28.81 33.82
N PRO A 62 0.79 -30.10 34.18
CA PRO A 62 0.59 -31.23 33.26
C PRO A 62 -0.82 -31.29 32.66
N GLU A 63 -1.85 -30.83 33.35
CA GLU A 63 -3.22 -30.82 32.84
C GLU A 63 -3.41 -29.73 31.80
N LEU A 64 -2.95 -28.51 32.07
CA LEU A 64 -2.99 -27.39 31.15
C LEU A 64 -2.09 -27.64 29.91
N ASP A 65 -0.91 -28.26 30.09
CA ASP A 65 -0.03 -28.65 28.99
C ASP A 65 -0.72 -29.64 28.06
N THR A 66 -1.42 -30.66 28.60
CA THR A 66 -2.21 -31.61 27.81
C THR A 66 -3.34 -30.94 27.05
N GLN A 67 -4.06 -29.99 27.68
CA GLN A 67 -5.13 -29.23 27.03
C GLN A 67 -4.59 -28.36 25.89
N ILE A 68 -3.49 -27.66 26.10
CA ILE A 68 -2.85 -26.83 25.08
C ILE A 68 -2.29 -27.70 23.94
N GLY A 69 -1.73 -28.87 24.26
CA GLY A 69 -1.31 -29.84 23.25
C GLY A 69 -2.46 -30.30 22.34
N GLY A 70 -3.59 -30.67 22.94
CA GLY A 70 -4.82 -31.01 22.19
C GLY A 70 -5.33 -29.86 21.32
N TYR A 71 -5.36 -28.65 21.87
CA TYR A 71 -5.70 -27.43 21.14
C TYR A 71 -4.79 -27.18 19.95
N CYS A 72 -3.45 -27.34 20.11
CA CYS A 72 -2.50 -27.17 19.01
C CYS A 72 -2.72 -28.18 17.88
N ILE A 73 -2.99 -29.45 18.22
CA ILE A 73 -3.30 -30.50 17.24
C ILE A 73 -4.58 -30.11 16.48
N GLN A 74 -5.62 -29.70 17.16
CA GLN A 74 -6.87 -29.25 16.54
C GLN A 74 -6.63 -28.05 15.59
N ASP A 75 -5.83 -27.06 15.98
CA ASP A 75 -5.53 -25.92 15.10
C ASP A 75 -4.78 -26.35 13.82
N VAL A 76 -3.91 -27.36 13.89
CA VAL A 76 -3.24 -27.95 12.73
C VAL A 76 -4.24 -28.65 11.81
N ASP A 77 -5.11 -29.50 12.38
CA ASP A 77 -6.14 -30.23 11.60
C ASP A 77 -7.10 -29.25 10.92
N LEU A 78 -7.60 -28.25 11.63
CA LEU A 78 -8.46 -27.20 11.06
C LEU A 78 -7.76 -26.41 9.95
N THR A 79 -6.46 -26.13 10.10
CA THR A 79 -5.66 -25.46 9.09
C THR A 79 -5.51 -26.32 7.84
N TYR A 80 -5.29 -27.63 8.01
CA TYR A 80 -5.24 -28.59 6.91
C TYR A 80 -6.57 -28.72 6.17
N ASP A 81 -7.68 -28.81 6.89
CA ASP A 81 -9.02 -28.85 6.32
C ASP A 81 -9.32 -27.60 5.48
N LEU A 82 -8.97 -26.42 5.99
CA LEU A 82 -9.10 -25.18 5.24
C LEU A 82 -8.22 -25.17 3.98
N PHE A 83 -6.98 -25.69 4.08
CA PHE A 83 -6.11 -25.84 2.92
C PHE A 83 -6.76 -26.73 1.86
N GLN A 84 -7.29 -27.88 2.23
CA GLN A 84 -7.98 -28.78 1.30
C GLN A 84 -9.20 -28.12 0.63
N SER A 85 -9.95 -27.33 1.39
CA SER A 85 -11.10 -26.57 0.85
C SER A 85 -10.66 -25.51 -0.17
N TYR A 86 -9.58 -24.78 0.12
CA TYR A 86 -9.14 -23.66 -0.70
C TYR A 86 -8.37 -24.08 -1.95
N ILE A 87 -7.51 -25.10 -1.84
CA ILE A 87 -6.53 -25.45 -2.90
C ILE A 87 -7.20 -25.85 -4.21
N THR A 88 -8.38 -26.46 -4.15
CA THR A 88 -9.08 -27.02 -5.31
C THR A 88 -9.35 -25.99 -6.42
N ASN A 89 -9.62 -24.75 -6.06
CA ASN A 89 -9.98 -23.68 -7.00
C ASN A 89 -9.05 -22.47 -6.91
N TYR A 90 -7.92 -22.58 -6.20
CA TYR A 90 -7.00 -21.46 -6.06
C TYR A 90 -6.08 -21.35 -7.28
N PRO A 91 -5.93 -20.16 -7.91
CA PRO A 91 -5.07 -20.01 -9.08
C PRO A 91 -3.60 -20.33 -8.76
N CYS A 92 -2.95 -21.11 -9.62
CA CYS A 92 -1.58 -21.58 -9.40
C CYS A 92 -0.57 -20.42 -9.24
N LYS A 93 -0.63 -19.38 -10.09
CA LYS A 93 0.22 -18.21 -9.96
C LYS A 93 0.06 -17.50 -8.60
N GLU A 94 -1.15 -17.44 -8.08
CA GLU A 94 -1.42 -16.82 -6.76
C GLU A 94 -0.88 -17.67 -5.61
N LEU A 95 -0.83 -19.01 -5.75
CA LEU A 95 -0.15 -19.90 -4.79
C LEU A 95 1.36 -19.66 -4.79
N HIS A 96 1.98 -19.49 -5.98
CA HIS A 96 3.40 -19.14 -6.09
C HIS A 96 3.70 -17.77 -5.47
N LEU A 97 2.77 -16.81 -5.59
CA LEU A 97 2.92 -15.50 -4.93
C LEU A 97 2.82 -15.60 -3.40
N ILE A 98 1.97 -16.49 -2.87
CA ILE A 98 1.91 -16.75 -1.43
C ILE A 98 3.22 -17.37 -0.95
N ASP A 99 3.74 -18.37 -1.67
CA ASP A 99 5.03 -19.01 -1.38
C ASP A 99 6.15 -17.97 -1.38
N LEU A 100 6.29 -17.21 -2.48
CA LEU A 100 7.30 -16.17 -2.61
C LEU A 100 7.20 -15.13 -1.49
N THR A 101 5.99 -14.60 -1.22
CA THR A 101 5.77 -13.62 -0.17
C THR A 101 6.17 -14.14 1.21
N THR A 102 5.93 -15.43 1.48
CA THR A 102 6.34 -16.08 2.73
C THR A 102 7.85 -16.22 2.80
N ARG A 103 8.52 -16.61 1.70
CA ARG A 103 10.00 -16.74 1.62
C ARG A 103 10.71 -15.42 1.86
N LEU A 104 10.17 -14.27 1.39
CA LEU A 104 10.76 -12.96 1.67
C LEU A 104 10.98 -12.70 3.16
N PHE A 105 10.18 -13.33 4.02
CA PHE A 105 10.27 -13.19 5.46
C PHE A 105 11.04 -14.35 6.14
N VAL A 106 10.77 -15.60 5.75
CA VAL A 106 11.32 -16.78 6.44
C VAL A 106 12.69 -17.19 5.93
N GLU A 107 13.05 -16.82 4.70
CA GLU A 107 14.34 -17.07 4.04
C GLU A 107 14.95 -15.75 3.55
N PRO A 108 15.20 -14.78 4.44
CA PRO A 108 15.61 -13.44 4.04
C PRO A 108 16.98 -13.44 3.37
N LYS A 109 17.12 -12.64 2.32
CA LYS A 109 18.36 -12.43 1.57
C LYS A 109 18.90 -11.00 1.67
N LEU A 110 18.04 -10.03 2.02
CA LEU A 110 18.47 -8.66 2.30
C LEU A 110 19.26 -8.60 3.60
N LEU A 111 20.28 -7.76 3.63
CA LEU A 111 20.98 -7.38 4.84
C LEU A 111 20.48 -6.03 5.37
N LEU A 112 20.63 -5.84 6.67
CA LEU A 112 20.35 -4.59 7.34
C LEU A 112 21.63 -3.96 7.90
N ASP A 113 21.95 -2.75 7.47
CA ASP A 113 23.04 -1.95 8.05
C ASP A 113 22.60 -1.41 9.43
N ARG A 114 22.78 -2.27 10.46
CA ARG A 114 22.41 -1.92 11.85
C ARG A 114 23.20 -0.72 12.35
N SER A 115 24.48 -0.60 11.97
CA SER A 115 25.34 0.49 12.42
C SER A 115 24.82 1.84 11.95
N MET A 116 24.45 1.94 10.66
CA MET A 116 23.82 3.13 10.09
C MET A 116 22.52 3.48 10.81
N LEU A 117 21.67 2.49 11.12
CA LEU A 117 20.39 2.74 11.82
C LEU A 117 20.57 3.13 13.29
N MET A 118 21.56 2.57 13.96
CA MET A 118 21.89 2.97 15.34
C MET A 118 22.36 4.42 15.37
N GLN A 119 23.30 4.79 14.49
CA GLN A 119 23.75 6.17 14.35
C GLN A 119 22.59 7.12 14.02
N TYR A 120 21.77 6.75 13.04
CA TYR A 120 20.59 7.56 12.67
C TYR A 120 19.62 7.76 13.84
N LYS A 121 19.37 6.72 14.62
CA LYS A 121 18.52 6.82 15.82
C LYS A 121 19.14 7.77 16.86
N ASP A 122 20.45 7.65 17.09
CA ASP A 122 21.15 8.50 18.06
C ASP A 122 21.14 9.97 17.62
N GLU A 123 21.33 10.25 16.32
CA GLU A 123 21.18 11.58 15.71
C GLU A 123 19.74 12.14 15.90
N MET A 124 18.70 11.30 15.75
CA MET A 124 17.31 11.72 15.99
C MET A 124 17.04 12.04 17.46
N VAL A 125 17.60 11.25 18.37
CA VAL A 125 17.49 11.49 19.83
C VAL A 125 18.21 12.80 20.19
N GLN A 126 19.43 13.00 19.70
CA GLN A 126 20.22 14.21 19.94
C GLN A 126 19.50 15.46 19.40
N ARG A 127 19.03 15.41 18.15
CA ARG A 127 18.25 16.50 17.55
C ARG A 127 17.01 16.86 18.37
N ALA A 128 16.33 15.83 18.94
CA ALA A 128 15.18 16.08 19.80
C ALA A 128 15.59 16.76 21.12
N GLN A 129 16.76 16.43 21.65
CA GLN A 129 17.31 17.00 22.85
C GLN A 129 17.75 18.45 22.63
N ASP A 130 18.49 18.71 21.57
CA ASP A 130 18.92 20.05 21.19
C ASP A 130 17.71 21.00 20.97
N ALA A 131 16.66 20.52 20.28
CA ALA A 131 15.45 21.32 20.06
C ALA A 131 14.69 21.61 21.37
N ILE A 132 14.67 20.68 22.34
CA ILE A 132 14.09 20.89 23.67
C ILE A 132 14.88 21.97 24.41
N GLU A 133 16.20 21.88 24.42
CA GLU A 133 17.09 22.86 25.08
C GLU A 133 16.93 24.24 24.47
N GLU A 134 16.92 24.35 23.14
CA GLU A 134 16.73 25.61 22.42
C GLU A 134 15.36 26.26 22.72
N SER A 135 14.30 25.43 22.82
CA SER A 135 12.97 25.95 23.15
C SER A 135 12.80 26.40 24.59
N GLY A 136 13.65 25.93 25.51
CA GLY A 136 13.53 26.14 26.95
C GLY A 136 12.27 25.52 27.59
N VAL A 137 11.57 24.61 26.86
CA VAL A 137 10.30 24.01 27.30
C VAL A 137 10.46 22.53 27.53
N GLU A 138 10.01 22.05 28.69
CA GLU A 138 10.14 20.66 29.07
C GLU A 138 9.46 19.69 28.06
N ARG A 139 10.09 18.54 27.79
CA ARG A 139 9.60 17.48 26.90
C ARG A 139 8.16 17.06 27.23
N GLU A 140 7.79 17.04 28.50
CA GLU A 140 6.45 16.65 28.95
C GLU A 140 5.39 17.65 28.49
N VAL A 141 5.68 18.94 28.49
CA VAL A 141 4.82 20.00 27.96
C VAL A 141 4.71 19.86 26.46
N LEU A 142 5.84 19.75 25.75
CA LEU A 142 5.89 19.59 24.30
C LEU A 142 5.17 18.34 23.81
N SER A 143 5.17 17.24 24.57
CA SER A 143 4.52 15.97 24.19
C SER A 143 3.01 15.95 24.42
N SER A 144 2.50 16.65 25.44
CA SER A 144 1.09 16.66 25.81
C SER A 144 0.30 17.73 25.04
N GLN A 145 -0.84 17.37 24.45
CA GLN A 145 -1.71 18.37 23.80
C GLN A 145 -2.27 19.40 24.81
N GLN A 146 -2.67 18.93 25.98
CA GLN A 146 -3.28 19.79 27.00
C GLN A 146 -2.26 20.72 27.66
N LYS A 147 -1.07 20.18 28.04
CA LYS A 147 -0.02 20.98 28.66
C LYS A 147 0.53 22.00 27.68
N PHE A 148 0.69 21.61 26.41
CA PHE A 148 1.15 22.52 25.37
C PHE A 148 0.14 23.63 25.07
N ALA A 149 -1.16 23.32 25.02
CA ALA A 149 -2.19 24.35 24.91
C ALA A 149 -2.12 25.38 26.03
N LYS A 150 -2.02 24.93 27.30
CA LYS A 150 -1.87 25.83 28.46
C LYS A 150 -0.60 26.68 28.39
N HIS A 151 0.49 26.08 27.91
CA HIS A 151 1.74 26.82 27.73
C HIS A 151 1.58 27.94 26.68
N LEU A 152 0.95 27.66 25.53
CA LEU A 152 0.66 28.67 24.52
C LEU A 152 -0.26 29.78 25.04
N GLU A 153 -1.28 29.41 25.79
CA GLU A 153 -2.19 30.38 26.43
C GLU A 153 -1.44 31.30 27.41
N SER A 154 -0.44 30.77 28.15
CA SER A 154 0.40 31.58 29.06
C SER A 154 1.31 32.56 28.31
N LEU A 155 1.60 32.29 27.01
CA LEU A 155 2.32 33.19 26.11
C LEU A 155 1.37 34.18 25.39
N GLY A 156 0.06 34.15 25.70
CA GLY A 156 -0.93 34.99 25.02
C GLY A 156 -1.34 34.51 23.62
N ILE A 157 -0.99 33.26 23.26
CA ILE A 157 -1.27 32.70 21.95
C ILE A 157 -2.62 31.98 21.98
N THR A 158 -3.53 32.36 21.10
CA THR A 158 -4.83 31.71 20.95
C THR A 158 -4.69 30.33 20.32
N VAL A 159 -5.10 29.28 21.02
CA VAL A 159 -4.99 27.89 20.55
C VAL A 159 -6.15 27.55 19.63
N PRO A 160 -5.87 27.15 18.38
CA PRO A 160 -6.90 26.70 17.46
C PRO A 160 -7.49 25.37 17.91
N THR A 161 -8.83 25.21 17.76
CA THR A 161 -9.53 24.00 18.16
C THR A 161 -10.30 23.39 16.97
N LYS A 162 -10.54 22.07 17.04
CA LYS A 162 -11.36 21.33 16.08
C LYS A 162 -12.20 20.26 16.77
N LYS A 163 -13.28 19.82 16.12
CA LYS A 163 -14.07 18.69 16.60
C LYS A 163 -13.31 17.39 16.39
N SER A 164 -13.17 16.58 17.45
CA SER A 164 -12.66 15.22 17.34
C SER A 164 -13.61 14.37 16.51
N PRO A 165 -13.12 13.68 15.47
CA PRO A 165 -13.95 12.79 14.66
C PRO A 165 -14.45 11.56 15.44
N THR A 166 -13.75 11.18 16.51
CA THR A 166 -14.09 10.00 17.33
C THR A 166 -15.05 10.33 18.47
N THR A 167 -14.86 11.48 19.14
CA THR A 167 -15.61 11.82 20.37
C THR A 167 -16.56 13.00 20.20
N GLY A 168 -16.48 13.73 19.08
CA GLY A 168 -17.25 14.95 18.83
C GLY A 168 -16.87 16.16 19.73
N LYS A 169 -15.97 15.98 20.68
CA LYS A 169 -15.52 17.05 21.61
C LYS A 169 -14.53 18.00 20.91
N GLN A 170 -14.50 19.25 21.36
CA GLN A 170 -13.47 20.21 20.94
C GLN A 170 -12.10 19.78 21.50
N ILE A 171 -11.12 19.71 20.63
CA ILE A 171 -9.73 19.37 20.96
C ILE A 171 -8.79 20.39 20.28
N PRO A 172 -7.59 20.65 20.84
CA PRO A 172 -6.58 21.49 20.17
C PRO A 172 -6.22 20.96 18.77
N ALA A 173 -6.12 21.85 17.80
CA ALA A 173 -5.83 21.53 16.40
C ALA A 173 -4.31 21.58 16.13
N PHE A 174 -3.51 20.74 16.79
CA PHE A 174 -2.03 20.69 16.68
C PHE A 174 -1.49 19.67 15.68
N GLY A 175 -2.27 19.30 14.68
CA GLY A 175 -1.77 18.42 13.61
C GLY A 175 -0.77 19.15 12.72
N LYS A 176 0.37 18.53 12.38
CA LYS A 176 1.41 19.09 11.50
C LYS A 176 0.84 19.68 10.18
N ASN A 177 -0.17 19.05 9.61
CA ASN A 177 -0.81 19.46 8.37
C ASN A 177 -2.16 20.17 8.61
N ASP A 178 -2.47 20.56 9.86
CA ASP A 178 -3.70 21.29 10.16
C ASP A 178 -3.54 22.75 9.76
N PRO A 179 -4.40 23.29 8.84
CA PRO A 179 -4.26 24.66 8.36
C PRO A 179 -4.28 25.71 9.48
N ALA A 180 -5.10 25.49 10.52
CA ALA A 180 -5.19 26.42 11.65
C ALA A 180 -3.91 26.41 12.51
N TYR A 181 -3.27 25.24 12.66
CA TYR A 181 -1.97 25.13 13.34
C TYR A 181 -0.86 25.82 12.54
N ILE A 182 -0.79 25.54 11.23
CA ILE A 182 0.19 26.17 10.32
C ILE A 182 0.03 27.69 10.35
N GLN A 183 -1.20 28.18 10.26
CA GLN A 183 -1.49 29.61 10.34
C GLN A 183 -1.03 30.20 11.67
N MET A 184 -1.32 29.54 12.79
CA MET A 184 -0.87 29.97 14.12
C MET A 184 0.66 30.06 14.18
N CYS A 185 1.39 29.02 13.74
CA CYS A 185 2.86 29.04 13.72
C CYS A 185 3.43 30.21 12.88
N ASN A 186 2.78 30.51 11.75
CA ASN A 186 3.19 31.62 10.88
C ASN A 186 2.88 33.01 11.47
N MET A 187 1.86 33.11 12.33
CA MET A 187 1.50 34.36 13.02
C MET A 187 2.47 34.73 14.15
N TYR A 188 3.20 33.74 14.69
CA TYR A 188 4.13 33.92 15.81
C TYR A 188 5.53 33.35 15.45
N PRO A 189 6.22 33.93 14.45
CA PRO A 189 7.52 33.46 14.00
C PRO A 189 8.63 33.59 15.06
N GLU A 190 8.46 34.45 16.04
CA GLU A 190 9.35 34.62 17.18
C GLU A 190 9.46 33.40 18.09
N HIS A 191 8.44 32.51 18.05
CA HIS A 191 8.42 31.24 18.78
C HIS A 191 8.88 30.05 17.92
N ARG A 192 9.71 30.28 16.89
CA ARG A 192 10.16 29.24 15.96
C ARG A 192 10.76 28.04 16.65
N ALA A 193 11.64 28.24 17.62
CA ALA A 193 12.26 27.16 18.41
C ALA A 193 11.21 26.28 19.14
N LEU A 194 10.12 26.89 19.63
CA LEU A 194 9.01 26.18 20.26
C LEU A 194 8.24 25.29 19.26
N TRP A 195 7.99 25.80 18.06
CA TRP A 195 7.30 25.05 17.00
C TRP A 195 8.16 23.88 16.53
N ASP A 196 9.44 24.10 16.27
CA ASP A 196 10.39 23.08 15.85
C ASP A 196 10.57 22.00 16.92
N ALA A 197 10.71 22.38 18.20
CA ALA A 197 10.76 21.43 19.33
C ALA A 197 9.49 20.60 19.45
N ARG A 198 8.32 21.22 19.32
CA ARG A 198 7.04 20.51 19.33
C ARG A 198 6.94 19.50 18.20
N GLU A 199 7.34 19.86 16.99
CA GLU A 199 7.33 18.98 15.82
C GLU A 199 8.26 17.79 16.03
N VAL A 200 9.49 18.02 16.44
CA VAL A 200 10.49 16.97 16.66
C VAL A 200 10.08 16.04 17.79
N VAL A 201 9.60 16.55 18.93
CA VAL A 201 9.15 15.73 20.06
C VAL A 201 7.93 14.88 19.72
N LYS A 202 7.05 15.35 18.83
CA LYS A 202 5.87 14.60 18.36
C LYS A 202 6.20 13.62 17.25
N SER A 203 7.22 13.88 16.45
CA SER A 203 7.61 13.03 15.32
C SER A 203 8.53 11.87 15.72
N ARG A 204 8.11 11.07 16.73
CA ARG A 204 8.85 9.85 17.12
C ARG A 204 8.70 8.69 16.14
N ILE A 205 8.06 8.92 15.00
CA ILE A 205 7.75 7.86 14.04
C ILE A 205 9.03 7.27 13.47
N GLU A 206 10.00 8.10 13.11
CA GLU A 206 11.26 7.64 12.49
C GLU A 206 12.18 6.94 13.49
N GLU A 207 12.34 7.48 14.71
CA GLU A 207 13.04 6.83 15.81
C GLU A 207 12.45 5.44 16.09
N THR A 208 11.12 5.36 16.21
CA THR A 208 10.41 4.10 16.45
C THR A 208 10.54 3.12 15.28
N ARG A 209 10.54 3.61 14.05
CA ARG A 209 10.77 2.79 12.86
C ARG A 209 12.20 2.23 12.83
N ALA A 210 13.19 3.08 13.03
CA ALA A 210 14.59 2.67 13.09
C ALA A 210 14.81 1.60 14.16
N GLN A 211 14.27 1.78 15.37
CA GLN A 211 14.36 0.79 16.43
C GLN A 211 13.70 -0.54 16.02
N ARG A 212 12.52 -0.52 15.39
CA ARG A 212 11.86 -1.74 14.93
C ARG A 212 12.65 -2.48 13.86
N PHE A 213 13.29 -1.77 12.95
CA PHE A 213 14.18 -2.39 11.95
C PHE A 213 15.35 -3.08 12.65
N ILE A 214 15.99 -2.39 13.61
CA ILE A 214 17.08 -2.95 14.40
C ILE A 214 16.64 -4.21 15.17
N ASP A 215 15.48 -4.16 15.83
CA ASP A 215 14.93 -5.27 16.61
C ASP A 215 14.50 -6.46 15.73
N SER A 216 14.19 -6.21 14.46
CA SER A 216 13.75 -7.23 13.49
C SER A 216 14.90 -7.80 12.64
N CYS A 217 16.12 -7.30 12.83
CA CYS A 217 17.30 -7.82 12.18
C CYS A 217 17.71 -9.15 12.82
N ASN A 218 17.92 -10.16 12.01
CA ASN A 218 18.40 -11.45 12.47
C ASN A 218 19.84 -11.37 13.00
N PRO A 219 20.29 -12.34 13.81
CA PRO A 219 21.67 -12.36 14.34
C PRO A 219 22.75 -12.40 13.25
N ASP A 220 22.46 -12.99 12.09
CA ASP A 220 23.33 -13.06 10.92
C ASP A 220 23.35 -11.79 10.05
N GLY A 221 22.60 -10.75 10.47
CA GLY A 221 22.48 -9.48 9.74
C GLY A 221 21.40 -9.48 8.66
N THR A 222 20.74 -10.60 8.41
CA THR A 222 19.64 -10.63 7.43
C THR A 222 18.37 -9.94 7.94
N PHE A 223 17.56 -9.46 7.00
CA PHE A 223 16.33 -8.76 7.31
C PHE A 223 15.13 -9.36 6.55
N GLY A 224 14.21 -9.96 7.30
CA GLY A 224 12.98 -10.52 6.75
C GLY A 224 12.00 -9.41 6.33
N VAL A 225 11.52 -9.47 5.10
CA VAL A 225 10.57 -8.49 4.54
C VAL A 225 9.13 -8.90 4.87
N PRO A 226 8.46 -8.22 5.83
CA PRO A 226 7.13 -8.61 6.28
C PRO A 226 6.05 -8.05 5.34
N LEU A 227 5.81 -8.73 4.22
CA LEU A 227 4.72 -8.42 3.31
C LEU A 227 3.48 -9.24 3.62
N ARG A 228 2.35 -8.57 3.60
CA ARG A 228 1.04 -9.20 3.73
C ARG A 228 0.41 -9.35 2.36
N TYR A 229 0.30 -10.59 1.89
CA TYR A 229 -0.42 -10.92 0.67
C TYR A 229 -1.90 -10.54 0.80
N TYR A 230 -2.46 -9.95 -0.24
CA TYR A 230 -3.86 -9.48 -0.32
C TYR A 230 -4.25 -8.61 0.88
N ALA A 231 -3.45 -7.60 1.19
CA ALA A 231 -3.71 -6.68 2.30
C ALA A 231 -4.84 -5.69 2.00
N ALA A 232 -5.07 -5.40 0.72
CA ALA A 232 -6.14 -4.54 0.23
C ALA A 232 -7.19 -5.33 -0.55
N HIS A 233 -8.40 -4.80 -0.66
CA HIS A 233 -9.51 -5.33 -1.46
C HIS A 233 -9.12 -5.59 -2.94
N THR A 234 -8.20 -4.79 -3.48
CA THR A 234 -7.69 -4.89 -4.85
C THR A 234 -6.54 -5.88 -5.02
N GLY A 235 -6.21 -6.65 -3.99
CA GLY A 235 -5.13 -7.63 -4.01
C GLY A 235 -3.72 -7.08 -3.78
N ARG A 236 -3.57 -5.76 -3.60
CA ARG A 236 -2.27 -5.16 -3.30
C ARG A 236 -1.68 -5.71 -2.00
N PHE A 237 -0.35 -5.83 -1.99
CA PHE A 237 0.40 -6.16 -0.78
C PHE A 237 0.40 -4.99 0.21
N GLY A 238 0.67 -5.28 1.46
CA GLY A 238 0.82 -4.27 2.51
C GLY A 238 1.85 -4.70 3.53
N GLY A 239 2.28 -3.76 4.37
CA GLY A 239 3.16 -4.06 5.50
C GLY A 239 2.44 -4.79 6.63
N THR A 240 3.15 -5.64 7.35
CA THR A 240 2.72 -6.27 8.59
C THR A 240 3.77 -6.07 9.69
N ASP A 241 3.57 -6.62 10.88
CA ASP A 241 4.49 -6.58 12.02
C ASP A 241 4.98 -5.17 12.42
N LYS A 242 4.13 -4.18 12.16
CA LYS A 242 4.41 -2.76 12.41
C LYS A 242 5.59 -2.21 11.57
N ILE A 243 6.04 -2.95 10.57
CA ILE A 243 7.02 -2.55 9.56
C ILE A 243 6.29 -2.39 8.23
N ASN A 244 6.23 -1.18 7.71
CA ASN A 244 5.60 -0.92 6.43
C ASN A 244 6.62 -0.35 5.45
N LEU A 245 7.23 -1.24 4.68
CA LEU A 245 8.23 -0.90 3.67
C LEU A 245 7.61 -0.15 2.48
N GLN A 246 6.30 -0.31 2.24
CA GLN A 246 5.57 0.38 1.17
C GLN A 246 5.56 1.92 1.32
N ASN A 247 5.77 2.43 2.56
CA ASN A 247 5.67 3.86 2.88
C ASN A 247 7.01 4.45 3.34
N LEU A 248 8.13 3.88 2.94
CA LEU A 248 9.44 4.48 3.21
C LEU A 248 9.69 5.64 2.25
N PRO A 249 10.00 6.85 2.73
CA PRO A 249 10.31 7.98 1.86
C PRO A 249 11.52 7.68 0.97
N ARG A 250 11.49 8.13 -0.27
CA ARG A 250 12.64 8.02 -1.20
C ARG A 250 13.84 8.75 -0.59
N GLY A 251 15.04 8.15 -0.72
CA GLY A 251 16.28 8.68 -0.17
C GLY A 251 16.39 8.65 1.35
N SER A 252 15.43 8.03 2.08
CA SER A 252 15.50 7.94 3.55
C SER A 252 16.61 6.99 4.02
N THR A 253 17.14 7.25 5.20
CA THR A 253 18.15 6.38 5.84
C THR A 253 17.63 4.96 6.05
N LEU A 254 16.33 4.79 6.33
CA LEU A 254 15.68 3.49 6.45
C LEU A 254 15.74 2.67 5.14
N ARG A 255 15.56 3.32 3.98
CA ARG A 255 15.75 2.65 2.68
C ARG A 255 17.22 2.26 2.49
N ARG A 256 18.14 3.21 2.65
CA ARG A 256 19.57 2.99 2.44
C ARG A 256 20.20 1.96 3.39
N ALA A 257 19.57 1.68 4.52
CA ALA A 257 19.99 0.63 5.44
C ALA A 257 19.70 -0.78 4.94
N LEU A 258 18.82 -0.94 3.92
CA LEU A 258 18.60 -2.23 3.25
C LEU A 258 19.65 -2.41 2.17
N THR A 259 20.45 -3.49 2.26
CA THR A 259 21.65 -3.68 1.44
C THR A 259 21.73 -5.10 0.88
N ALA A 260 22.49 -5.26 -0.21
CA ALA A 260 22.86 -6.55 -0.75
C ALA A 260 24.04 -7.17 0.05
N PRO A 261 24.17 -8.51 0.10
CA PRO A 261 25.38 -9.19 0.54
C PRO A 261 26.60 -8.85 -0.32
N ALA A 262 27.80 -9.11 0.20
CA ALA A 262 29.04 -8.92 -0.55
C ALA A 262 29.05 -9.74 -1.85
N GLY A 263 29.49 -9.15 -2.96
CA GLY A 263 29.48 -9.76 -4.31
C GLY A 263 28.11 -9.81 -4.97
N GLN A 264 27.08 -9.21 -4.35
CA GLN A 264 25.75 -9.09 -4.91
C GLN A 264 25.28 -7.62 -4.97
N VAL A 265 24.28 -7.36 -5.78
CA VAL A 265 23.65 -6.05 -5.95
C VAL A 265 22.14 -6.15 -5.86
N LEU A 266 21.50 -5.03 -5.59
CA LEU A 266 20.06 -4.85 -5.72
C LEU A 266 19.74 -4.36 -7.13
N TYR A 267 18.80 -5.03 -7.76
CA TYR A 267 18.12 -4.58 -8.97
C TYR A 267 16.80 -3.93 -8.55
N VAL A 268 16.66 -2.63 -8.75
CA VAL A 268 15.46 -1.88 -8.40
C VAL A 268 14.79 -1.45 -9.69
N ALA A 269 13.63 -2.00 -9.97
CA ALA A 269 12.88 -1.75 -11.21
C ALA A 269 11.44 -1.32 -10.91
N ASP A 270 10.97 -0.27 -11.58
CA ASP A 270 9.70 0.44 -11.32
C ASP A 270 8.88 0.56 -12.61
N LEU A 271 7.61 0.19 -12.57
CA LEU A 271 6.70 0.36 -13.70
C LEU A 271 6.28 1.83 -13.85
N SER A 272 6.59 2.43 -14.97
CA SER A 272 6.24 3.82 -15.24
C SER A 272 4.73 4.01 -15.41
N ASN A 273 4.08 4.69 -14.46
CA ASN A 273 2.67 5.13 -14.56
C ASN A 273 1.66 3.99 -14.81
N ILE A 274 1.86 2.81 -14.28
CA ILE A 274 1.05 1.62 -14.59
C ILE A 274 -0.46 1.85 -14.44
N GLU A 275 -0.92 2.55 -13.39
CA GLU A 275 -2.36 2.80 -13.20
C GLU A 275 -2.93 3.75 -14.27
N ALA A 276 -2.18 4.76 -14.69
CA ALA A 276 -2.63 5.68 -15.74
C ALA A 276 -2.66 4.99 -17.12
N ARG A 277 -1.67 4.14 -17.41
CA ARG A 277 -1.63 3.30 -18.62
C ARG A 277 -2.79 2.31 -18.64
N MET A 278 -3.03 1.60 -17.54
CA MET A 278 -4.14 0.66 -17.40
C MET A 278 -5.51 1.35 -17.50
N LEU A 279 -5.66 2.56 -16.95
CA LEU A 279 -6.88 3.35 -17.07
C LEU A 279 -7.13 3.74 -18.53
N ALA A 280 -6.12 4.25 -19.23
CA ALA A 280 -6.21 4.61 -20.65
C ALA A 280 -6.56 3.38 -21.50
N TRP A 281 -5.94 2.23 -21.23
CA TRP A 281 -6.17 0.98 -21.94
C TRP A 281 -7.61 0.47 -21.74
N LEU A 282 -8.07 0.39 -20.50
CA LEU A 282 -9.42 -0.10 -20.20
C LEU A 282 -10.51 0.86 -20.73
N ALA A 283 -10.25 2.17 -20.72
CA ALA A 283 -11.12 3.19 -21.28
C ALA A 283 -11.06 3.24 -22.82
N LYS A 284 -10.03 2.65 -23.43
CA LYS A 284 -9.69 2.79 -24.86
C LYS A 284 -9.47 4.25 -25.26
N GLU A 285 -8.80 5.04 -24.40
CA GLU A 285 -8.47 6.45 -24.64
C GLU A 285 -7.25 6.54 -25.57
N ALA A 286 -7.52 6.66 -26.87
CA ALA A 286 -6.50 6.49 -27.92
C ALA A 286 -5.35 7.49 -27.82
N ASP A 287 -5.66 8.78 -27.58
CA ASP A 287 -4.64 9.84 -27.50
C ASP A 287 -3.68 9.62 -26.35
N LEU A 288 -4.20 9.14 -25.21
CA LEU A 288 -3.40 8.86 -24.03
C LEU A 288 -2.56 7.59 -24.20
N LEU A 289 -3.12 6.56 -24.86
CA LEU A 289 -2.39 5.34 -25.21
C LEU A 289 -1.24 5.61 -26.19
N ASP A 290 -1.50 6.43 -27.23
CA ASP A 290 -0.47 6.85 -28.17
C ASP A 290 0.64 7.65 -27.48
N ALA A 291 0.29 8.56 -26.57
CA ALA A 291 1.26 9.30 -25.79
C ALA A 291 2.17 8.36 -24.97
N PHE A 292 1.59 7.35 -24.32
CA PHE A 292 2.36 6.35 -23.58
C PHE A 292 3.23 5.46 -24.49
N ALA A 293 2.70 5.03 -25.63
CA ALA A 293 3.45 4.19 -26.58
C ALA A 293 4.65 4.92 -27.18
N GLN A 294 4.54 6.24 -27.38
CA GLN A 294 5.62 7.09 -27.87
C GLN A 294 6.57 7.60 -26.75
N GLY A 295 6.37 7.21 -25.52
CA GLY A 295 7.18 7.67 -24.37
C GLY A 295 7.04 9.18 -24.07
N ARG A 296 5.93 9.80 -24.49
CA ARG A 296 5.66 11.23 -24.22
C ARG A 296 5.30 11.45 -22.76
N ASP A 297 5.70 12.61 -22.21
CA ASP A 297 5.36 12.98 -20.81
C ASP A 297 3.92 13.52 -20.73
N VAL A 298 2.97 12.63 -20.48
CA VAL A 298 1.53 12.96 -20.38
C VAL A 298 1.23 14.03 -19.34
N TYR A 299 2.08 14.17 -18.32
CA TYR A 299 1.93 15.20 -17.29
C TYR A 299 2.28 16.58 -17.84
N CYS A 300 3.39 16.68 -18.61
CA CYS A 300 3.77 17.90 -19.29
C CYS A 300 2.77 18.26 -20.39
N GLU A 301 2.26 17.27 -21.15
CA GLU A 301 1.26 17.50 -22.19
C GLU A 301 -0.04 18.08 -21.61
N PHE A 302 -0.58 17.45 -20.58
CA PHE A 302 -1.80 17.96 -19.95
C PHE A 302 -1.56 19.33 -19.28
N ALA A 303 -0.41 19.53 -18.62
CA ALA A 303 -0.05 20.84 -18.08
C ALA A 303 0.03 21.91 -19.18
N SER A 304 0.59 21.58 -20.36
CA SER A 304 0.66 22.51 -21.50
C SER A 304 -0.72 22.97 -21.95
N GLN A 305 -1.71 22.07 -21.92
CA GLN A 305 -3.11 22.43 -22.21
C GLN A 305 -3.70 23.35 -21.14
N ILE A 306 -3.41 23.09 -19.84
CA ILE A 306 -3.90 23.92 -18.72
C ILE A 306 -3.37 25.35 -18.85
N TYR A 307 -2.07 25.49 -19.10
CA TYR A 307 -1.38 26.79 -19.07
C TYR A 307 -1.29 27.48 -20.43
N GLY A 308 -1.76 26.87 -21.53
CA GLY A 308 -1.75 27.44 -22.87
C GLY A 308 -0.35 27.71 -23.44
N ARG A 309 0.68 27.03 -22.91
CA ARG A 309 2.07 27.11 -23.34
C ARG A 309 2.79 25.78 -23.18
N THR A 310 3.88 25.58 -23.88
CA THR A 310 4.69 24.37 -23.73
C THR A 310 5.26 24.27 -22.30
N ILE A 311 4.96 23.14 -21.64
CA ILE A 311 5.49 22.77 -20.33
C ILE A 311 6.46 21.60 -20.51
N THR A 312 7.64 21.71 -19.90
CA THR A 312 8.68 20.69 -19.90
C THR A 312 8.94 20.17 -18.50
N LYS A 313 9.84 19.19 -18.35
CA LYS A 313 10.24 18.67 -17.03
C LYS A 313 10.84 19.73 -16.10
N ASP A 314 11.39 20.80 -16.66
CA ASP A 314 11.98 21.94 -15.90
C ASP A 314 10.89 22.80 -15.24
N ASN A 315 9.67 22.80 -15.78
CA ASN A 315 8.53 23.51 -15.20
C ASN A 315 7.89 22.65 -14.09
N THR A 316 8.61 22.47 -13.00
CA THR A 316 8.28 21.49 -11.94
C THR A 316 6.92 21.69 -11.30
N LEU A 317 6.49 22.94 -11.08
CA LEU A 317 5.19 23.26 -10.46
C LEU A 317 4.02 22.96 -11.41
N GLU A 318 4.10 23.41 -12.65
CA GLU A 318 3.07 23.19 -13.65
C GLU A 318 2.96 21.69 -13.99
N ARG A 319 4.11 21.02 -14.14
CA ARG A 319 4.15 19.58 -14.33
C ARG A 319 3.54 18.82 -13.14
N TYR A 320 3.75 19.30 -11.90
CA TYR A 320 3.13 18.72 -10.70
C TYR A 320 1.59 18.85 -10.73
N VAL A 321 1.06 19.99 -11.21
CA VAL A 321 -0.40 20.15 -11.42
C VAL A 321 -0.90 19.14 -12.46
N GLY A 322 -0.21 19.01 -13.59
CA GLY A 322 -0.53 18.01 -14.61
C GLY A 322 -0.50 16.57 -14.08
N LYS A 323 0.53 16.22 -13.30
CA LYS A 323 0.65 14.91 -12.63
C LYS A 323 -0.52 14.65 -11.69
N THR A 324 -0.86 15.60 -10.84
CA THR A 324 -1.97 15.48 -9.88
C THR A 324 -3.31 15.33 -10.60
N ALA A 325 -3.48 16.02 -11.73
CA ALA A 325 -4.67 15.90 -12.55
C ALA A 325 -4.78 14.51 -13.20
N ILE A 326 -3.76 14.04 -13.90
CA ILE A 326 -3.76 12.73 -14.58
C ILE A 326 -4.02 11.59 -13.57
N LEU A 327 -3.35 11.61 -12.41
CA LEU A 327 -3.46 10.55 -11.41
C LEU A 327 -4.75 10.62 -10.57
N GLY A 328 -5.35 11.82 -10.40
CA GLY A 328 -6.51 12.01 -9.53
C GLY A 328 -7.84 12.07 -10.28
N LEU A 329 -7.90 12.84 -11.37
CA LEU A 329 -9.14 13.10 -12.08
C LEU A 329 -9.67 11.87 -12.82
N GLY A 330 -8.80 10.92 -13.16
CA GLY A 330 -9.17 9.64 -13.77
C GLY A 330 -10.14 8.80 -12.94
N TYR A 331 -10.25 9.08 -11.65
CA TYR A 331 -11.12 8.36 -10.71
C TYR A 331 -12.28 9.22 -10.18
N GLY A 332 -12.69 10.23 -10.97
CA GLY A 332 -13.89 11.03 -10.69
C GLY A 332 -13.71 12.07 -9.58
N MET A 333 -12.48 12.47 -9.28
CA MET A 333 -12.22 13.55 -8.32
C MET A 333 -12.90 14.84 -8.75
N GLY A 334 -13.61 15.51 -7.84
CA GLY A 334 -14.21 16.83 -8.06
C GLY A 334 -13.22 17.97 -7.83
N HIS A 335 -13.55 19.17 -8.31
CA HIS A 335 -12.67 20.34 -8.26
C HIS A 335 -12.25 20.75 -6.83
N GLN A 336 -13.16 20.69 -5.86
CA GLN A 336 -12.84 21.02 -4.46
C GLN A 336 -11.78 20.09 -3.87
N LYS A 337 -11.91 18.77 -4.12
CA LYS A 337 -10.93 17.79 -3.66
C LYS A 337 -9.60 17.94 -4.42
N PHE A 338 -9.65 18.25 -5.71
CA PHE A 338 -8.47 18.52 -6.53
C PHE A 338 -7.70 19.73 -6.02
N GLN A 339 -8.39 20.86 -5.77
CA GLN A 339 -7.82 22.06 -5.16
C GLN A 339 -7.16 21.75 -3.81
N ALA A 340 -7.88 21.05 -2.92
CA ALA A 340 -7.35 20.67 -1.61
C ALA A 340 -6.11 19.75 -1.72
N THR A 341 -6.08 18.85 -2.70
CA THR A 341 -4.94 17.96 -2.95
C THR A 341 -3.72 18.75 -3.41
N LEU A 342 -3.87 19.71 -4.32
CA LEU A 342 -2.79 20.61 -4.76
C LEU A 342 -2.25 21.45 -3.60
N LYS A 343 -3.13 22.00 -2.78
CA LYS A 343 -2.77 22.85 -1.64
C LYS A 343 -2.04 22.08 -0.53
N SER A 344 -2.43 20.84 -0.27
CA SER A 344 -1.81 19.98 0.76
C SER A 344 -0.62 19.18 0.27
N GLY A 345 -0.30 19.25 -1.01
CA GLY A 345 0.78 18.48 -1.63
C GLY A 345 2.17 19.10 -1.40
N SER A 346 3.17 18.40 -1.93
CA SER A 346 4.56 18.88 -1.96
C SER A 346 5.11 18.75 -3.39
N PRO A 347 5.31 19.87 -4.09
CA PRO A 347 5.12 21.27 -3.64
C PRO A 347 3.65 21.63 -3.42
N SER A 348 3.37 22.57 -2.52
CA SER A 348 2.04 23.13 -2.33
C SER A 348 1.71 24.11 -3.46
N VAL A 349 0.57 23.91 -4.12
CA VAL A 349 0.11 24.81 -5.19
C VAL A 349 -1.29 25.31 -4.84
N ASP A 350 -1.44 26.62 -4.70
CA ASP A 350 -2.72 27.27 -4.44
C ASP A 350 -3.35 27.72 -5.76
N VAL A 351 -4.52 27.19 -6.08
CA VAL A 351 -5.33 27.56 -7.24
C VAL A 351 -6.71 28.00 -6.80
N SER A 352 -7.35 28.90 -7.54
CA SER A 352 -8.72 29.30 -7.24
C SER A 352 -9.71 28.13 -7.48
N ASP A 353 -10.88 28.17 -6.84
CA ASP A 353 -11.95 27.19 -7.07
C ASP A 353 -12.37 27.15 -8.55
N SER A 354 -12.48 28.34 -9.19
CA SER A 354 -12.79 28.45 -10.61
C SER A 354 -11.70 27.81 -11.50
N THR A 355 -10.42 28.02 -11.20
CA THR A 355 -9.32 27.39 -11.94
C THR A 355 -9.36 25.86 -11.77
N ALA A 356 -9.56 25.38 -10.55
CA ALA A 356 -9.69 23.94 -10.30
C ALA A 356 -10.87 23.33 -11.07
N ALA A 357 -12.02 24.03 -11.14
CA ALA A 357 -13.19 23.60 -11.90
C ALA A 357 -12.92 23.56 -13.41
N GLN A 358 -12.18 24.57 -13.94
CA GLN A 358 -11.76 24.59 -15.34
C GLN A 358 -10.85 23.41 -15.69
N ILE A 359 -9.84 23.12 -14.85
CA ILE A 359 -8.92 21.99 -15.05
C ILE A 359 -9.68 20.66 -15.09
N VAL A 360 -10.61 20.46 -14.15
CA VAL A 360 -11.44 19.24 -14.12
C VAL A 360 -12.30 19.10 -15.38
N THR A 361 -12.90 20.20 -15.85
CA THR A 361 -13.70 20.23 -17.09
C THR A 361 -12.84 19.93 -18.30
N GLN A 362 -11.67 20.55 -18.39
CA GLN A 362 -10.71 20.35 -19.49
C GLN A 362 -10.20 18.91 -19.55
N TYR A 363 -9.87 18.29 -18.40
CA TYR A 363 -9.49 16.89 -18.32
C TYR A 363 -10.58 15.96 -18.92
N ARG A 364 -11.83 16.16 -18.50
CA ARG A 364 -12.98 15.35 -18.98
C ARG A 364 -13.30 15.56 -20.44
N ALA A 365 -13.05 16.76 -20.97
CA ALA A 365 -13.22 17.07 -22.39
C ALA A 365 -12.09 16.47 -23.24
N MET A 366 -10.85 16.49 -22.73
CA MET A 366 -9.68 15.94 -23.43
C MET A 366 -9.69 14.40 -23.46
N TYR A 367 -10.17 13.77 -22.36
CA TYR A 367 -10.21 12.30 -22.23
C TYR A 367 -11.64 11.80 -22.04
N PRO A 368 -12.53 11.94 -23.05
CA PRO A 368 -13.97 11.70 -22.89
C PRO A 368 -14.32 10.22 -22.63
N ARG A 369 -13.47 9.29 -23.03
CA ARG A 369 -13.70 7.85 -22.83
C ARG A 369 -13.54 7.44 -21.36
N ILE A 370 -12.81 8.22 -20.53
CA ILE A 370 -12.67 7.95 -19.11
C ILE A 370 -14.00 8.17 -18.35
N PRO A 371 -14.73 9.30 -18.50
CA PRO A 371 -16.11 9.43 -17.99
C PRO A 371 -17.09 8.37 -18.52
N MET A 372 -16.94 7.95 -19.77
CA MET A 372 -17.75 6.86 -20.33
C MET A 372 -17.43 5.52 -19.65
N LEU A 373 -16.17 5.26 -19.32
CA LEU A 373 -15.78 4.10 -18.50
C LEU A 373 -16.45 4.13 -17.13
N TRP A 374 -16.53 5.29 -16.47
CA TRP A 374 -17.23 5.38 -15.16
C TRP A 374 -18.70 5.01 -15.27
N ALA A 375 -19.39 5.45 -16.34
CA ALA A 375 -20.78 5.06 -16.61
C ALA A 375 -20.88 3.55 -16.81
N ARG A 376 -19.97 2.96 -17.61
CA ARG A 376 -19.92 1.51 -17.82
C ARG A 376 -19.66 0.72 -16.55
N MET A 377 -18.77 1.20 -15.67
CA MET A 377 -18.52 0.60 -14.37
C MET A 377 -19.75 0.69 -13.45
N LYS A 378 -20.55 1.76 -13.55
CA LYS A 378 -21.85 1.86 -12.87
C LYS A 378 -22.82 0.78 -13.36
N ASP A 379 -22.86 0.52 -14.67
CA ASP A 379 -23.69 -0.56 -15.23
C ASP A 379 -23.23 -1.94 -14.73
N LEU A 380 -21.91 -2.17 -14.60
CA LEU A 380 -21.37 -3.40 -14.04
C LEU A 380 -21.79 -3.62 -12.57
N LEU A 381 -21.95 -2.54 -11.77
CA LEU A 381 -22.53 -2.68 -10.42
C LEU A 381 -23.96 -3.23 -10.46
N PHE A 382 -24.79 -2.79 -11.40
CA PHE A 382 -26.13 -3.37 -11.60
C PHE A 382 -26.04 -4.81 -12.09
N ASN A 383 -25.15 -5.11 -13.03
CA ASN A 383 -24.98 -6.44 -13.61
C ASN A 383 -24.55 -7.46 -12.56
N MET A 384 -23.69 -7.09 -11.60
CA MET A 384 -23.31 -7.95 -10.47
C MET A 384 -24.47 -8.33 -9.54
N MET A 385 -25.58 -7.60 -9.59
CA MET A 385 -26.80 -7.90 -8.83
C MET A 385 -27.86 -8.64 -9.65
N SER A 386 -27.66 -8.80 -10.97
CA SER A 386 -28.60 -9.43 -11.89
C SER A 386 -28.12 -10.82 -12.34
N PRO A 387 -28.79 -11.90 -11.95
CA PRO A 387 -28.42 -13.25 -12.38
C PRO A 387 -28.30 -13.43 -13.91
N ASN A 388 -29.14 -12.71 -14.68
CA ASN A 388 -29.11 -12.78 -16.15
C ASN A 388 -27.83 -12.19 -16.77
N SER A 389 -27.05 -11.42 -16.01
CA SER A 389 -25.81 -10.82 -16.47
C SER A 389 -24.57 -11.63 -16.10
N TYR A 390 -24.71 -12.69 -15.31
CA TYR A 390 -23.55 -13.49 -14.89
C TYR A 390 -22.91 -14.18 -16.09
N GLY A 391 -21.57 -14.15 -16.14
CA GLY A 391 -20.77 -14.65 -17.26
C GLY A 391 -20.56 -13.62 -18.38
N THR A 392 -21.28 -12.49 -18.42
CA THR A 392 -20.96 -11.43 -19.38
C THR A 392 -19.60 -10.80 -19.06
N THR A 393 -18.93 -10.31 -20.07
CA THR A 393 -17.56 -9.77 -19.96
C THR A 393 -17.48 -8.29 -20.30
N TYR A 394 -16.49 -7.61 -19.71
CA TYR A 394 -16.05 -6.28 -20.12
C TYR A 394 -14.51 -6.21 -20.09
N GLY A 395 -13.87 -6.18 -21.25
CA GLY A 395 -12.43 -6.37 -21.36
C GLY A 395 -12.02 -7.69 -20.68
N PRO A 396 -11.03 -7.67 -19.79
CA PRO A 396 -10.57 -8.88 -19.10
C PRO A 396 -11.45 -9.29 -17.87
N LEU A 397 -12.54 -8.59 -17.65
CA LEU A 397 -13.40 -8.79 -16.47
C LEU A 397 -14.61 -9.65 -16.82
N ALA A 398 -14.99 -10.59 -15.94
CA ALA A 398 -16.25 -11.35 -16.07
C ALA A 398 -17.17 -11.08 -14.87
N VAL A 399 -18.45 -10.85 -15.16
CA VAL A 399 -19.47 -10.58 -14.13
C VAL A 399 -19.84 -11.84 -13.38
N LYS A 400 -19.79 -11.79 -12.06
CA LYS A 400 -20.24 -12.82 -11.13
C LYS A 400 -21.25 -12.24 -10.14
N SER A 401 -21.84 -13.11 -9.32
CA SER A 401 -22.73 -12.64 -8.25
C SER A 401 -21.97 -11.77 -7.26
N ARG A 402 -22.31 -10.48 -7.22
CA ARG A 402 -21.70 -9.46 -6.35
C ARG A 402 -20.16 -9.40 -6.44
N ALA A 403 -19.62 -9.71 -7.62
CA ALA A 403 -18.19 -9.72 -7.85
C ALA A 403 -17.83 -9.52 -9.33
N LEU A 404 -16.60 -9.08 -9.59
CA LEU A 404 -15.97 -9.13 -10.91
C LEU A 404 -14.79 -10.10 -10.85
N GLN A 405 -14.83 -11.15 -11.67
CA GLN A 405 -13.68 -12.03 -11.83
C GLN A 405 -12.61 -11.33 -12.64
N LEU A 406 -11.37 -11.43 -12.18
CA LEU A 406 -10.17 -10.87 -12.76
C LEU A 406 -9.44 -11.88 -13.65
N PRO A 407 -8.52 -11.45 -14.53
CA PRO A 407 -7.81 -12.36 -15.46
C PRO A 407 -6.93 -13.41 -14.77
N ASN A 408 -6.48 -13.16 -13.54
CA ASN A 408 -5.73 -14.15 -12.74
C ASN A 408 -6.63 -15.19 -12.03
N GLY A 409 -7.94 -15.18 -12.28
CA GLY A 409 -8.92 -16.09 -11.63
C GLY A 409 -9.44 -15.60 -10.28
N MET A 410 -8.84 -14.59 -9.67
CA MET A 410 -9.33 -13.99 -8.43
C MET A 410 -10.55 -13.09 -8.69
N ALA A 411 -11.16 -12.56 -7.63
CA ALA A 411 -12.34 -11.73 -7.77
C ALA A 411 -12.30 -10.46 -6.91
N LEU A 412 -12.77 -9.35 -7.48
CA LEU A 412 -13.16 -8.16 -6.74
C LEU A 412 -14.58 -8.37 -6.18
N SER A 413 -14.67 -8.67 -4.89
CA SER A 413 -15.93 -9.01 -4.22
C SER A 413 -16.58 -7.81 -3.54
N TYR A 414 -17.89 -7.68 -3.70
CA TYR A 414 -18.72 -6.65 -3.06
C TYR A 414 -19.85 -7.31 -2.25
N PRO A 415 -19.55 -7.87 -1.07
CA PRO A 415 -20.50 -8.63 -0.28
C PRO A 415 -21.77 -7.81 0.02
N ASN A 416 -22.94 -8.45 -0.15
CA ASN A 416 -24.24 -7.81 0.04
C ASN A 416 -24.44 -6.53 -0.80
N LEU A 417 -23.81 -6.46 -1.98
CA LEU A 417 -24.02 -5.34 -2.91
C LEU A 417 -25.51 -5.15 -3.18
N ARG A 418 -26.00 -3.94 -2.96
CA ARG A 418 -27.37 -3.53 -3.22
C ARG A 418 -27.43 -2.09 -3.66
N TYR A 419 -28.52 -1.76 -4.35
CA TYR A 419 -28.84 -0.38 -4.71
C TYR A 419 -30.01 0.09 -3.84
N ASP A 420 -29.78 1.11 -3.05
CA ASP A 420 -30.75 1.64 -2.09
C ASP A 420 -30.66 3.16 -2.04
N ALA A 421 -31.84 3.83 -2.06
CA ALA A 421 -31.96 5.28 -2.04
C ALA A 421 -31.02 6.03 -3.01
N GLY A 422 -30.86 5.50 -4.24
CA GLY A 422 -30.00 6.10 -5.26
C GLY A 422 -28.52 5.80 -5.12
N GLN A 423 -28.10 4.92 -4.21
CA GLN A 423 -26.70 4.63 -3.90
C GLN A 423 -26.40 3.12 -3.92
N PHE A 424 -25.21 2.77 -4.38
CA PHE A 424 -24.69 1.42 -4.22
C PHE A 424 -24.01 1.28 -2.86
N LEU A 425 -24.38 0.22 -2.14
CA LEU A 425 -23.87 -0.09 -0.82
C LEU A 425 -23.36 -1.55 -0.80
N TYR A 426 -22.26 -1.80 -0.11
CA TYR A 426 -21.76 -3.15 0.14
C TYR A 426 -21.14 -3.25 1.53
N ASN A 427 -20.98 -4.47 2.04
CA ASN A 427 -20.41 -4.72 3.35
C ASN A 427 -18.90 -4.99 3.26
N THR A 428 -18.14 -4.36 4.16
CA THR A 428 -16.78 -4.78 4.49
C THR A 428 -16.78 -5.52 5.83
N SER A 429 -15.62 -5.99 6.27
CA SER A 429 -15.47 -6.60 7.60
C SER A 429 -15.76 -5.65 8.77
N ARG A 430 -15.80 -4.34 8.52
CA ARG A 430 -15.92 -3.29 9.55
C ARG A 430 -17.25 -2.55 9.48
N GLU A 431 -17.65 -2.18 8.28
CA GLU A 431 -18.78 -1.28 8.07
C GLU A 431 -19.41 -1.46 6.68
N MET A 432 -20.54 -0.85 6.51
CA MET A 432 -21.20 -0.70 5.21
C MET A 432 -20.63 0.50 4.47
N VAL A 433 -20.19 0.29 3.23
CA VAL A 433 -19.48 1.29 2.42
C VAL A 433 -20.27 1.62 1.16
N ARG A 434 -20.21 2.89 0.75
CA ARG A 434 -20.75 3.36 -0.54
C ARG A 434 -19.76 3.10 -1.67
N THR A 435 -20.31 2.74 -2.85
CA THR A 435 -19.53 2.67 -4.09
C THR A 435 -20.26 3.34 -5.24
N HIS A 436 -19.56 3.54 -6.33
CA HIS A 436 -20.09 4.16 -7.56
C HIS A 436 -19.12 3.88 -8.72
N GLY A 437 -19.52 4.22 -9.96
CA GLY A 437 -18.72 3.91 -11.15
C GLY A 437 -17.24 4.31 -11.05
N PRO A 438 -16.89 5.57 -10.76
CA PRO A 438 -15.48 5.99 -10.59
C PRO A 438 -14.73 5.19 -9.51
N ARG A 439 -15.39 4.84 -8.39
CA ARG A 439 -14.77 4.05 -7.33
C ARG A 439 -14.52 2.60 -7.77
N LEU A 440 -15.47 2.01 -8.52
CA LEU A 440 -15.26 0.71 -9.13
C LEU A 440 -14.13 0.76 -10.15
N THR A 441 -14.05 1.84 -10.96
CA THR A 441 -12.92 2.05 -11.89
C THR A 441 -11.59 2.03 -11.15
N GLU A 442 -11.45 2.78 -10.07
CA GLU A 442 -10.23 2.79 -9.24
C GLU A 442 -9.86 1.38 -8.76
N ASN A 443 -10.84 0.64 -8.19
CA ASN A 443 -10.60 -0.71 -7.69
C ASN A 443 -10.17 -1.68 -8.81
N VAL A 444 -10.80 -1.60 -9.97
CA VAL A 444 -10.47 -2.44 -11.14
C VAL A 444 -9.07 -2.12 -11.64
N ILE A 445 -8.74 -0.85 -11.84
CA ILE A 445 -7.42 -0.43 -12.32
C ILE A 445 -6.32 -0.87 -11.35
N GLN A 446 -6.51 -0.67 -10.06
CA GLN A 446 -5.56 -1.13 -9.04
C GLN A 446 -5.37 -2.65 -9.04
N ALA A 447 -6.46 -3.41 -9.21
CA ALA A 447 -6.39 -4.86 -9.25
C ALA A 447 -5.67 -5.37 -10.52
N LEU A 448 -5.97 -4.78 -11.68
CA LEU A 448 -5.32 -5.14 -12.96
C LEU A 448 -3.84 -4.76 -12.94
N ALA A 449 -3.48 -3.57 -12.46
CA ALA A 449 -2.09 -3.14 -12.29
C ALA A 449 -1.31 -4.09 -11.35
N ARG A 450 -1.95 -4.52 -10.25
CA ARG A 450 -1.37 -5.51 -9.33
C ARG A 450 -1.10 -6.83 -10.04
N ILE A 451 -1.99 -7.31 -10.90
CA ILE A 451 -1.78 -8.57 -11.64
C ILE A 451 -0.56 -8.45 -12.56
N VAL A 452 -0.44 -7.33 -13.29
CA VAL A 452 0.73 -7.08 -14.15
C VAL A 452 2.02 -7.17 -13.34
N ILE A 453 2.15 -6.39 -12.27
CA ILE A 453 3.39 -6.36 -11.47
C ILE A 453 3.69 -7.70 -10.82
N THR A 454 2.69 -8.46 -10.39
CA THR A 454 2.92 -9.76 -9.74
C THR A 454 3.21 -10.89 -10.72
N ASP A 455 2.68 -10.85 -11.94
CA ASP A 455 3.11 -11.77 -13.01
C ASP A 455 4.59 -11.51 -13.35
N GLN A 456 4.97 -10.25 -13.55
CA GLN A 456 6.36 -9.86 -13.79
C GLN A 456 7.29 -10.21 -12.62
N MET A 457 6.82 -10.11 -11.38
CA MET A 457 7.56 -10.52 -10.18
C MET A 457 7.89 -12.03 -10.21
N LEU A 458 6.97 -12.88 -10.65
CA LEU A 458 7.22 -14.32 -10.82
C LEU A 458 8.17 -14.60 -11.99
N ASP A 459 8.05 -13.86 -13.09
CA ASP A 459 8.94 -13.99 -14.24
C ASP A 459 10.37 -13.58 -13.89
N ILE A 460 10.57 -12.48 -13.13
CA ILE A 460 11.88 -12.08 -12.61
C ILE A 460 12.44 -13.13 -11.64
N GLN A 461 11.59 -13.69 -10.75
CA GLN A 461 12.02 -14.76 -9.84
C GLN A 461 12.45 -16.03 -10.58
N SER A 462 12.02 -16.23 -11.82
CA SER A 462 12.45 -17.37 -12.66
C SER A 462 13.79 -17.19 -13.34
N LEU A 463 14.36 -15.98 -13.30
CA LEU A 463 15.70 -15.72 -13.87
C LEU A 463 16.78 -16.46 -13.06
N PRO A 464 17.78 -17.05 -13.72
CA PRO A 464 18.91 -17.69 -13.02
C PRO A 464 19.65 -16.69 -12.14
N GLU A 465 19.98 -17.09 -10.92
CA GLU A 465 20.76 -16.31 -9.95
C GLU A 465 20.16 -14.94 -9.57
N VAL A 466 18.86 -14.78 -9.79
CA VAL A 466 18.10 -13.61 -9.38
C VAL A 466 17.02 -14.02 -8.40
N ASP A 467 16.97 -13.34 -7.27
CA ASP A 467 15.93 -13.55 -6.25
C ASP A 467 15.18 -12.26 -6.01
N VAL A 468 13.88 -12.29 -6.15
CA VAL A 468 13.03 -11.18 -5.68
C VAL A 468 13.09 -11.14 -4.16
N VAL A 469 13.38 -9.96 -3.60
CA VAL A 469 13.54 -9.79 -2.14
C VAL A 469 12.55 -8.81 -1.54
N MET A 470 11.92 -7.98 -2.35
CA MET A 470 10.90 -7.04 -1.89
C MET A 470 10.04 -6.55 -3.06
N GLN A 471 8.80 -6.15 -2.76
CA GLN A 471 7.91 -5.44 -3.70
C GLN A 471 7.35 -4.21 -2.99
N VAL A 472 7.37 -3.05 -3.66
CA VAL A 472 6.87 -1.78 -3.13
C VAL A 472 5.99 -1.13 -4.19
N HIS A 473 4.67 -1.22 -4.05
CA HIS A 473 3.66 -0.72 -5.01
C HIS A 473 3.85 -1.28 -6.43
N ASP A 474 4.45 -0.52 -7.33
CA ASP A 474 4.79 -0.81 -8.72
C ASP A 474 6.30 -1.06 -8.93
N GLU A 475 7.07 -1.14 -7.84
CA GLU A 475 8.51 -1.37 -7.82
C GLU A 475 8.81 -2.81 -7.37
N ILE A 476 9.68 -3.51 -8.10
CA ILE A 476 10.23 -4.82 -7.73
C ILE A 476 11.70 -4.62 -7.37
N ILE A 477 12.10 -5.18 -6.24
CA ILE A 477 13.49 -5.22 -5.81
C ILE A 477 13.93 -6.68 -5.81
N ALA A 478 14.95 -6.96 -6.61
CA ALA A 478 15.59 -8.27 -6.66
C ALA A 478 17.07 -8.17 -6.27
N ILE A 479 17.67 -9.30 -5.98
CA ILE A 479 19.09 -9.43 -5.61
C ILE A 479 19.73 -10.46 -6.52
N GLY A 480 20.99 -10.26 -6.88
CA GLY A 480 21.75 -11.21 -7.67
C GLY A 480 23.22 -10.80 -7.79
N SER A 481 23.97 -11.53 -8.61
CA SER A 481 25.40 -11.31 -8.79
C SER A 481 25.72 -9.89 -9.28
N GLU A 482 26.79 -9.29 -8.77
CA GLU A 482 27.34 -8.03 -9.33
C GLU A 482 28.01 -8.24 -10.71
N VAL A 483 28.34 -9.49 -11.04
CA VAL A 483 28.92 -9.83 -12.34
C VAL A 483 27.84 -9.78 -13.40
N ASN A 484 28.07 -9.01 -14.47
CA ASN A 484 27.11 -8.74 -15.56
C ASN A 484 25.79 -8.10 -15.07
N ALA A 485 25.86 -7.30 -14.01
CA ALA A 485 24.68 -6.69 -13.41
C ALA A 485 23.84 -5.86 -14.41
N ASP A 486 24.48 -5.10 -15.31
CA ASP A 486 23.76 -4.32 -16.34
C ASP A 486 22.96 -5.22 -17.28
N VAL A 487 23.54 -6.35 -17.73
CA VAL A 487 22.84 -7.32 -18.60
C VAL A 487 21.64 -7.94 -17.88
N THR A 488 21.77 -8.22 -16.59
CA THR A 488 20.66 -8.74 -15.78
C THR A 488 19.58 -7.68 -15.58
N MET A 489 19.98 -6.43 -15.35
CA MET A 489 19.05 -5.31 -15.24
C MET A 489 18.25 -5.08 -16.53
N ASP A 490 18.92 -5.15 -17.69
CA ASP A 490 18.24 -5.05 -18.99
C ASP A 490 17.18 -6.14 -19.16
N LYS A 491 17.46 -7.38 -18.78
CA LYS A 491 16.47 -8.48 -18.82
C LYS A 491 15.30 -8.22 -17.88
N ILE A 492 15.53 -7.69 -16.69
CA ILE A 492 14.48 -7.32 -15.74
C ILE A 492 13.60 -6.22 -16.34
N ILE A 493 14.17 -5.20 -16.95
CA ILE A 493 13.44 -4.13 -17.62
C ILE A 493 12.63 -4.67 -18.80
N ASP A 494 13.18 -5.56 -19.60
CA ASP A 494 12.47 -6.21 -20.72
C ASP A 494 11.25 -7.00 -20.25
N ILE A 495 11.40 -7.76 -19.14
CA ILE A 495 10.26 -8.45 -18.51
C ILE A 495 9.20 -7.42 -18.08
N MET A 496 9.59 -6.34 -17.42
CA MET A 496 8.65 -5.32 -16.94
C MET A 496 8.00 -4.50 -18.07
N ARG A 497 8.61 -4.42 -19.24
CA ARG A 497 8.03 -3.81 -20.44
C ARG A 497 7.13 -4.76 -21.22
N THR A 498 7.14 -6.04 -20.91
CA THR A 498 6.33 -7.06 -21.60
C THR A 498 4.95 -7.17 -20.94
N PRO A 499 3.86 -6.83 -21.67
CA PRO A 499 2.51 -6.94 -21.13
C PRO A 499 2.06 -8.42 -21.09
N PRO A 500 1.24 -8.82 -20.10
CA PRO A 500 0.59 -10.13 -20.09
C PRO A 500 -0.34 -10.36 -21.29
N GLU A 501 -0.57 -11.63 -21.66
CA GLU A 501 -1.44 -12.01 -22.79
C GLU A 501 -2.82 -11.36 -22.76
N TRP A 502 -3.44 -11.23 -21.58
CA TRP A 502 -4.78 -10.67 -21.43
C TRP A 502 -4.85 -9.15 -21.69
N CYS A 503 -3.71 -8.47 -21.83
CA CYS A 503 -3.60 -7.06 -22.20
C CYS A 503 -2.38 -6.81 -23.12
N SER A 504 -2.17 -7.67 -24.09
CA SER A 504 -1.00 -7.68 -24.99
C SER A 504 -0.75 -6.37 -25.75
N ASP A 505 -1.75 -5.52 -25.88
CA ASP A 505 -1.70 -4.18 -26.48
C ASP A 505 -1.53 -3.03 -25.48
N LEU A 506 -1.32 -3.34 -24.18
CA LEU A 506 -1.05 -2.33 -23.17
C LEU A 506 0.39 -1.80 -23.32
N PRO A 507 0.59 -0.51 -23.62
CA PRO A 507 1.95 0.06 -23.68
C PRO A 507 2.53 0.16 -22.28
N LEU A 508 3.43 -0.76 -21.91
CA LEU A 508 4.19 -0.72 -20.68
C LEU A 508 5.53 0.00 -20.88
N ASP A 509 6.04 0.55 -19.80
CA ASP A 509 7.39 1.07 -19.72
C ASP A 509 7.91 0.93 -18.30
N ALA A 510 9.22 0.73 -18.16
CA ALA A 510 9.85 0.55 -16.87
C ALA A 510 11.22 1.22 -16.86
N GLU A 511 11.61 1.68 -15.69
CA GLU A 511 12.93 2.22 -15.41
C GLU A 511 13.53 1.55 -14.18
N GLY A 512 14.84 1.44 -14.14
CA GLY A 512 15.50 0.80 -13.02
C GLY A 512 16.97 1.14 -12.91
N GLY A 513 17.61 0.57 -11.89
CA GLY A 513 19.03 0.74 -11.65
C GLY A 513 19.59 -0.34 -10.75
N VAL A 514 20.90 -0.41 -10.75
CA VAL A 514 21.69 -1.34 -9.94
C VAL A 514 22.37 -0.56 -8.82
N SER A 515 22.31 -1.07 -7.59
CA SER A 515 22.96 -0.47 -6.44
C SER A 515 23.27 -1.54 -5.39
N THR A 516 24.23 -1.29 -4.50
CA THR A 516 24.46 -2.15 -3.33
C THR A 516 23.49 -1.85 -2.18
N ARG A 517 22.73 -0.75 -2.27
CA ARG A 517 21.77 -0.27 -1.26
C ARG A 517 20.45 0.12 -1.92
N TYR A 518 19.36 0.02 -1.17
CA TYR A 518 18.04 0.48 -1.63
C TYR A 518 17.93 2.01 -1.46
N ASP A 519 18.40 2.78 -2.43
CA ASP A 519 18.54 4.25 -2.37
C ASP A 519 17.76 5.02 -3.46
N LYS A 520 17.03 4.34 -4.34
CA LYS A 520 16.20 4.96 -5.40
C LYS A 520 14.99 5.74 -4.88
#